data_5ace4ec3bb79bc6b555558016770cdce
#
_entry.id   5ace4ec3bb79bc6b555558016770cdce
#
_cell.length_a   1.000
_cell.length_b   1.000
_cell.length_c   1.000
_cell.angle_alpha   90.00
_cell.angle_beta   90.00
_cell.angle_gamma   90.00
#
_symmetry.space_group_name_H-M   'P 1'
#
loop_
_entity.id
_entity.type
_entity.pdbx_description
1 polymer ?
#
loop_
_entity_poly.entity_id
_entity_poly.type
_entity_poly.pdbx_seq_one_letter_code
_entity_poly.pdbx_strand_id
1 'polypeptide(L)'
;MIELTPETLALLHLPAEERALACMREIWIDYPAATRAMDLAMELVKLPRRTYNPGMLITGAIGAGKSTMVQRWADQSWEPNSEWKRKIVYVDMSENTNELNVQKRVIEEIGIRCDRPYIRIATEAWRAIKDFNIGALVVDEFGETEETSIARIWKKNLLSARGLAGRRWLVNLILVGTDAFSDTVMGNEHLRSRFANRRQSMKSWLLNADLAGLIAAYESCMPMKQHSAVTTDSFLSALLQHSLAPPEGSDAAVASLRLIIDLFAEAHRYALLHGQEYVDENTLRDTHSYMSNSMPTVEWGSLKVLVDSE
;
A
#
# COMPACT_ATOMS: atom_id res chain seq x y z
N MET A 1 27.78 8.34 -9.77
CA MET A 1 26.88 9.53 -9.96
C MET A 1 25.54 8.97 -10.35
N ILE A 2 24.47 9.32 -9.63
CA ILE A 2 23.11 8.88 -9.95
C ILE A 2 22.62 9.77 -11.10
N GLU A 3 22.14 9.17 -12.17
CA GLU A 3 21.61 9.87 -13.33
C GLU A 3 20.13 10.21 -13.10
N LEU A 4 19.76 11.48 -13.32
CA LEU A 4 18.38 11.92 -13.13
C LEU A 4 17.49 11.41 -14.26
N THR A 5 16.21 11.13 -13.94
CA THR A 5 15.23 10.75 -14.96
C THR A 5 14.97 11.92 -15.94
N PRO A 6 14.56 11.66 -17.20
CA PRO A 6 14.24 12.72 -18.17
C PRO A 6 13.20 13.72 -17.64
N GLU A 7 12.19 13.23 -16.93
CA GLU A 7 11.15 14.07 -16.31
C GLU A 7 11.76 14.97 -15.22
N THR A 8 12.67 14.44 -14.42
CA THR A 8 13.36 15.19 -13.36
C THR A 8 14.30 16.25 -13.94
N LEU A 9 15.02 15.93 -15.01
CA LEU A 9 15.88 16.88 -15.71
C LEU A 9 15.09 18.10 -16.22
N ALA A 10 13.87 17.90 -16.71
CA ALA A 10 12.98 18.98 -17.13
C ALA A 10 12.59 19.93 -15.98
N LEU A 11 12.57 19.43 -14.74
CA LEU A 11 12.23 20.25 -13.55
C LEU A 11 13.38 21.14 -13.08
N LEU A 12 14.64 20.86 -13.44
CA LEU A 12 15.79 21.64 -12.97
C LEU A 12 15.78 23.13 -13.41
N HIS A 13 14.99 23.47 -14.43
CA HIS A 13 14.81 24.85 -14.89
C HIS A 13 13.85 25.67 -14.01
N LEU A 14 13.08 25.01 -13.18
CA LEU A 14 12.11 25.65 -12.29
C LEU A 14 12.79 26.35 -11.11
N PRO A 15 12.15 27.38 -10.54
CA PRO A 15 12.57 27.97 -9.27
C PRO A 15 12.64 26.92 -8.14
N ALA A 16 13.44 27.21 -7.10
CA ALA A 16 13.64 26.27 -5.99
C ALA A 16 12.32 25.88 -5.28
N GLU A 17 11.40 26.82 -5.13
CA GLU A 17 10.07 26.57 -4.51
C GLU A 17 9.24 25.57 -5.33
N GLU A 18 9.21 25.69 -6.64
CA GLU A 18 8.48 24.77 -7.51
C GLU A 18 9.14 23.38 -7.52
N ARG A 19 10.48 23.33 -7.51
CA ARG A 19 11.22 22.07 -7.39
C ARG A 19 10.98 21.41 -6.02
N ALA A 20 10.90 22.20 -4.96
CA ALA A 20 10.57 21.72 -3.62
C ALA A 20 9.18 21.05 -3.58
N LEU A 21 8.19 21.65 -4.24
CA LEU A 21 6.87 21.00 -4.38
C LEU A 21 6.94 19.72 -5.22
N ALA A 22 7.77 19.73 -6.27
CA ALA A 22 7.95 18.55 -7.11
C ALA A 22 8.60 17.37 -6.38
N CYS A 23 9.35 17.59 -5.30
CA CYS A 23 9.86 16.50 -4.44
C CYS A 23 8.74 15.71 -3.77
N MET A 24 7.58 16.33 -3.53
CA MET A 24 6.43 15.73 -2.85
C MET A 24 5.46 15.02 -3.79
N ARG A 25 5.78 14.93 -5.09
CA ARG A 25 4.92 14.21 -6.04
C ARG A 25 4.91 12.72 -5.75
N GLU A 26 3.84 12.06 -6.11
CA GLU A 26 3.77 10.60 -6.03
C GLU A 26 4.75 9.95 -7.02
N ILE A 27 5.64 9.14 -6.50
CA ILE A 27 6.66 8.41 -7.27
C ILE A 27 6.56 6.94 -6.91
N TRP A 28 6.43 6.10 -7.93
CA TRP A 28 6.51 4.66 -7.77
C TRP A 28 7.87 4.15 -8.25
N ILE A 29 8.57 3.44 -7.39
CA ILE A 29 9.81 2.73 -7.71
C ILE A 29 9.58 1.24 -7.51
N ASP A 30 9.88 0.45 -8.53
CA ASP A 30 9.86 -1.01 -8.40
C ASP A 30 11.05 -1.48 -7.54
N TYR A 31 10.74 -2.34 -6.58
CA TYR A 31 11.75 -2.96 -5.72
C TYR A 31 11.53 -4.49 -5.67
N PRO A 32 12.57 -5.29 -5.33
CA PRO A 32 12.54 -6.73 -5.55
C PRO A 32 11.33 -7.47 -4.95
N ALA A 33 10.86 -7.05 -3.76
CA ALA A 33 9.69 -7.67 -3.13
C ALA A 33 8.39 -7.34 -3.86
N ALA A 34 8.22 -6.09 -4.32
CA ALA A 34 7.05 -5.66 -5.09
C ALA A 34 7.02 -6.33 -6.46
N THR A 35 8.15 -6.41 -7.15
CA THR A 35 8.27 -7.09 -8.45
C THR A 35 7.90 -8.56 -8.32
N ARG A 36 8.45 -9.28 -7.33
CA ARG A 36 8.08 -10.69 -7.08
C ARG A 36 6.60 -10.86 -6.78
N ALA A 37 6.01 -9.95 -5.99
CA ALA A 37 4.59 -9.98 -5.71
C ALA A 37 3.75 -9.77 -6.98
N MET A 38 4.16 -8.84 -7.84
CA MET A 38 3.50 -8.58 -9.12
C MET A 38 3.57 -9.79 -10.04
N ASP A 39 4.74 -10.41 -10.19
CA ASP A 39 4.91 -11.62 -11.01
C ASP A 39 3.97 -12.74 -10.57
N LEU A 40 3.88 -13.00 -9.25
CA LEU A 40 2.97 -14.00 -8.70
C LEU A 40 1.50 -13.67 -8.96
N ALA A 41 1.13 -12.39 -8.88
CA ALA A 41 -0.23 -11.93 -9.17
C ALA A 41 -0.54 -12.03 -10.67
N MET A 42 0.39 -11.65 -11.54
CA MET A 42 0.24 -11.79 -13.00
C MET A 42 0.09 -13.25 -13.42
N GLU A 43 0.87 -14.17 -12.83
CA GLU A 43 0.69 -15.61 -13.05
C GLU A 43 -0.68 -16.07 -12.55
N LEU A 44 -1.12 -15.63 -11.39
CA LEU A 44 -2.40 -16.00 -10.81
C LEU A 44 -3.56 -15.63 -11.74
N VAL A 45 -3.57 -14.42 -12.31
CA VAL A 45 -4.65 -13.96 -13.19
C VAL A 45 -4.62 -14.62 -14.59
N LYS A 46 -3.48 -15.21 -15.00
CA LYS A 46 -3.38 -16.00 -16.24
C LYS A 46 -4.04 -17.37 -16.13
N LEU A 47 -4.23 -17.88 -14.91
CA LEU A 47 -4.81 -19.20 -14.71
C LEU A 47 -6.23 -19.32 -15.29
N PRO A 48 -6.59 -20.45 -15.88
CA PRO A 48 -7.95 -20.66 -16.34
C PRO A 48 -8.92 -20.63 -15.17
N ARG A 49 -10.15 -20.17 -15.42
CA ARG A 49 -11.21 -20.19 -14.40
C ARG A 49 -11.55 -21.63 -14.02
N ARG A 50 -11.54 -21.91 -12.75
CA ARG A 50 -11.78 -23.26 -12.19
C ARG A 50 -12.87 -23.18 -11.12
N THR A 51 -13.46 -24.32 -10.83
CA THR A 51 -14.40 -24.46 -9.70
C THR A 51 -13.73 -24.14 -8.35
N TYR A 52 -12.43 -24.38 -8.27
CA TYR A 52 -11.58 -24.08 -7.13
C TYR A 52 -10.41 -23.22 -7.63
N ASN A 53 -10.51 -21.91 -7.40
CA ASN A 53 -9.46 -21.00 -7.78
C ASN A 53 -8.45 -20.83 -6.64
N PRO A 54 -7.14 -20.84 -6.94
CA PRO A 54 -6.13 -20.48 -5.97
C PRO A 54 -6.22 -19.01 -5.62
N GLY A 55 -5.70 -18.64 -4.46
CA GLY A 55 -5.55 -17.26 -4.02
C GLY A 55 -4.10 -16.90 -3.78
N MET A 56 -3.86 -15.64 -3.48
CA MET A 56 -2.57 -15.08 -3.07
C MET A 56 -2.76 -14.31 -1.76
N LEU A 57 -1.79 -14.39 -0.87
CA LEU A 57 -1.74 -13.66 0.39
C LEU A 57 -0.54 -12.74 0.41
N ILE A 58 -0.78 -11.46 0.62
CA ILE A 58 0.26 -10.43 0.75
C ILE A 58 0.18 -9.89 2.17
N THR A 59 1.28 -9.98 2.90
CA THR A 59 1.34 -9.54 4.29
C THR A 59 2.55 -8.65 4.55
N GLY A 60 2.56 -7.99 5.69
CA GLY A 60 3.67 -7.15 6.13
C GLY A 60 3.21 -6.03 7.06
N ALA A 61 4.18 -5.31 7.61
CA ALA A 61 3.93 -4.21 8.54
C ALA A 61 3.08 -3.08 7.93
N ILE A 62 2.49 -2.26 8.79
CA ILE A 62 1.80 -1.03 8.40
C ILE A 62 2.80 -0.10 7.70
N GLY A 63 2.38 0.55 6.62
CA GLY A 63 3.25 1.43 5.84
C GLY A 63 4.30 0.71 4.96
N ALA A 64 4.22 -0.61 4.78
CA ALA A 64 5.10 -1.37 3.89
C ALA A 64 4.79 -1.21 2.39
N GLY A 65 3.85 -0.35 2.01
CA GLY A 65 3.50 -0.07 0.61
C GLY A 65 2.55 -1.11 -0.03
N LYS A 66 1.96 -2.00 0.75
CA LYS A 66 1.06 -3.07 0.25
C LYS A 66 -0.13 -2.50 -0.54
N SER A 67 -0.88 -1.59 0.06
CA SER A 67 -2.09 -0.99 -0.51
C SER A 67 -1.78 -0.23 -1.81
N THR A 68 -0.77 0.62 -1.80
CA THR A 68 -0.31 1.37 -2.98
C THR A 68 0.08 0.42 -4.12
N MET A 69 0.80 -0.66 -3.81
CA MET A 69 1.21 -1.65 -4.80
C MET A 69 0.02 -2.33 -5.46
N VAL A 70 -0.93 -2.84 -4.68
CA VAL A 70 -2.06 -3.60 -5.23
C VAL A 70 -3.10 -2.70 -5.91
N GLN A 71 -3.26 -1.46 -5.45
CA GLN A 71 -4.08 -0.45 -6.11
C GLN A 71 -3.51 -0.12 -7.49
N ARG A 72 -2.19 0.10 -7.57
CA ARG A 72 -1.50 0.31 -8.85
C ARG A 72 -1.71 -0.86 -9.83
N TRP A 73 -1.67 -2.11 -9.36
CA TRP A 73 -1.96 -3.25 -10.23
C TRP A 73 -3.40 -3.23 -10.75
N ALA A 74 -4.35 -2.87 -9.88
CA ALA A 74 -5.73 -2.72 -10.31
C ALA A 74 -5.83 -1.66 -11.42
N ASP A 75 -5.30 -0.46 -11.21
CA ASP A 75 -5.32 0.64 -12.19
C ASP A 75 -4.68 0.23 -13.51
N GLN A 76 -3.46 -0.31 -13.48
CA GLN A 76 -2.75 -0.79 -14.66
C GLN A 76 -3.52 -1.88 -15.41
N SER A 77 -4.23 -2.76 -14.70
CA SER A 77 -4.99 -3.82 -15.35
C SER A 77 -6.16 -3.32 -16.21
N TRP A 78 -6.60 -2.07 -15.98
CA TRP A 78 -7.68 -1.42 -16.75
C TRP A 78 -7.17 -0.54 -17.90
N GLU A 79 -5.88 -0.31 -18.00
CA GLU A 79 -5.28 0.43 -19.11
C GLU A 79 -5.49 -0.30 -20.44
N PRO A 80 -5.68 0.42 -21.57
CA PRO A 80 -5.95 -0.17 -22.88
C PRO A 80 -4.88 -1.16 -23.36
N ASN A 81 -3.60 -0.90 -23.06
CA ASN A 81 -2.44 -1.70 -23.48
C ASN A 81 -1.80 -2.46 -22.32
N SER A 82 -2.59 -2.83 -21.35
CA SER A 82 -2.11 -3.48 -20.14
C SER A 82 -1.45 -4.84 -20.43
N GLU A 83 -0.36 -5.11 -19.75
CA GLU A 83 0.28 -6.45 -19.73
C GLU A 83 -0.54 -7.48 -18.94
N TRP A 84 -1.48 -7.03 -18.13
CA TRP A 84 -2.35 -7.89 -17.35
C TRP A 84 -3.31 -8.67 -18.25
N LYS A 85 -3.26 -9.99 -18.18
CA LYS A 85 -4.12 -10.89 -18.97
C LYS A 85 -5.60 -10.68 -18.70
N ARG A 86 -5.94 -10.29 -17.48
CA ARG A 86 -7.30 -10.01 -17.00
C ARG A 86 -7.30 -8.86 -16.03
N LYS A 87 -8.43 -8.22 -15.88
CA LYS A 87 -8.62 -7.09 -14.99
C LYS A 87 -8.64 -7.50 -13.53
N ILE A 88 -8.18 -6.60 -12.69
CA ILE A 88 -8.17 -6.71 -11.23
C ILE A 88 -9.14 -5.67 -10.68
N VAL A 89 -9.96 -6.05 -9.72
CA VAL A 89 -10.81 -5.14 -8.96
C VAL A 89 -10.20 -5.00 -7.57
N TYR A 90 -9.92 -3.78 -7.17
CA TYR A 90 -9.44 -3.42 -5.84
C TYR A 90 -10.62 -3.10 -4.93
N VAL A 91 -10.60 -3.63 -3.73
CA VAL A 91 -11.64 -3.48 -2.71
C VAL A 91 -10.98 -3.10 -1.41
N ASP A 92 -11.19 -1.87 -0.98
CA ASP A 92 -10.75 -1.37 0.32
C ASP A 92 -11.77 -1.72 1.40
N MET A 93 -11.31 -2.36 2.48
CA MET A 93 -12.13 -2.74 3.63
C MET A 93 -11.91 -1.83 4.84
N SER A 94 -11.06 -0.80 4.75
CA SER A 94 -10.80 0.16 5.83
C SER A 94 -12.01 1.06 6.11
N GLU A 95 -12.81 1.34 5.09
CA GLU A 95 -14.00 2.16 5.22
C GLU A 95 -15.17 1.36 5.81
N ASN A 96 -15.78 1.88 6.85
CA ASN A 96 -17.03 1.41 7.45
C ASN A 96 -16.97 0.04 8.15
N THR A 97 -16.27 -0.01 9.27
CA THR A 97 -16.08 -1.22 10.11
C THR A 97 -17.38 -1.83 10.66
N ASN A 98 -18.48 -1.10 10.74
CA ASN A 98 -19.73 -1.56 11.36
C ASN A 98 -20.65 -2.35 10.42
N GLU A 99 -20.54 -2.21 9.11
CA GLU A 99 -21.38 -2.90 8.11
C GLU A 99 -20.57 -3.72 7.09
N LEU A 100 -19.38 -4.17 7.46
CA LEU A 100 -18.46 -4.88 6.58
C LEU A 100 -19.07 -6.15 5.99
N ASN A 101 -19.53 -6.04 4.74
CA ASN A 101 -19.89 -7.17 3.91
C ASN A 101 -19.01 -7.16 2.64
N VAL A 102 -17.96 -7.98 2.65
CA VAL A 102 -17.02 -8.11 1.53
C VAL A 102 -17.74 -8.30 0.20
N GLN A 103 -18.82 -9.09 0.17
CA GLN A 103 -19.57 -9.31 -1.08
C GLN A 103 -20.27 -8.05 -1.56
N LYS A 104 -20.82 -7.26 -0.65
CA LYS A 104 -21.47 -6.00 -0.99
C LYS A 104 -20.44 -5.00 -1.54
N ARG A 105 -19.32 -4.84 -0.86
CA ARG A 105 -18.22 -3.95 -1.32
C ARG A 105 -17.70 -4.37 -2.69
N VAL A 106 -17.40 -5.66 -2.90
CA VAL A 106 -16.98 -6.18 -4.22
C VAL A 106 -18.00 -5.86 -5.31
N ILE A 107 -19.28 -5.98 -5.01
CA ILE A 107 -20.36 -5.71 -5.97
C ILE A 107 -20.44 -4.21 -6.31
N GLU A 108 -20.27 -3.35 -5.30
CA GLU A 108 -20.23 -1.90 -5.46
C GLU A 108 -19.03 -1.44 -6.30
N GLU A 109 -17.83 -2.01 -6.03
CA GLU A 109 -16.61 -1.72 -6.79
C GLU A 109 -16.69 -2.19 -8.27
N ILE A 110 -17.46 -3.24 -8.53
CA ILE A 110 -17.77 -3.65 -9.92
C ILE A 110 -18.78 -2.70 -10.59
N GLY A 111 -19.33 -1.72 -9.86
CA GLY A 111 -20.29 -0.71 -10.37
C GLY A 111 -21.73 -1.17 -10.36
N ILE A 112 -22.09 -2.11 -9.52
CA ILE A 112 -23.47 -2.65 -9.43
C ILE A 112 -24.18 -2.10 -8.20
N ARG A 113 -25.37 -1.56 -8.39
CA ARG A 113 -26.21 -1.04 -7.30
C ARG A 113 -26.71 -2.15 -6.38
N CYS A 114 -26.52 -1.99 -5.07
CA CYS A 114 -26.90 -2.97 -4.05
C CYS A 114 -28.32 -2.76 -3.46
N ASP A 115 -29.16 -1.97 -4.12
CA ASP A 115 -30.53 -1.64 -3.71
C ASP A 115 -31.59 -2.68 -4.13
N ARG A 116 -31.17 -3.77 -4.76
CA ARG A 116 -32.05 -4.80 -5.36
C ARG A 116 -31.94 -6.14 -4.63
N PRO A 117 -32.87 -7.07 -4.85
CA PRO A 117 -32.78 -8.42 -4.27
C PRO A 117 -31.48 -9.13 -4.64
N TYR A 118 -30.84 -9.75 -3.66
CA TYR A 118 -29.50 -10.39 -3.75
C TYR A 118 -29.33 -11.32 -4.98
N ILE A 119 -30.36 -12.06 -5.37
CA ILE A 119 -30.31 -12.98 -6.52
C ILE A 119 -30.05 -12.23 -7.84
N ARG A 120 -30.67 -11.06 -8.02
CA ARG A 120 -30.44 -10.22 -9.21
C ARG A 120 -29.05 -9.63 -9.20
N ILE A 121 -28.64 -9.07 -8.07
CA ILE A 121 -27.31 -8.48 -7.86
C ILE A 121 -26.20 -9.49 -8.18
N ALA A 122 -26.32 -10.69 -7.66
CA ALA A 122 -25.31 -11.73 -7.87
C ALA A 122 -25.23 -12.21 -9.34
N THR A 123 -26.34 -12.16 -10.07
CA THR A 123 -26.36 -12.50 -11.50
C THR A 123 -25.72 -11.40 -12.35
N GLU A 124 -26.01 -10.12 -12.02
CA GLU A 124 -25.42 -8.97 -12.68
C GLU A 124 -23.90 -8.92 -12.42
N ALA A 125 -23.45 -9.14 -11.16
CA ALA A 125 -22.05 -9.21 -10.81
C ALA A 125 -21.30 -10.31 -11.58
N TRP A 126 -21.90 -11.48 -11.72
CA TRP A 126 -21.30 -12.57 -12.49
C TRP A 126 -21.18 -12.24 -13.99
N ARG A 127 -22.18 -11.53 -14.55
CA ARG A 127 -22.12 -11.03 -15.93
C ARG A 127 -20.99 -10.01 -16.05
N ALA A 128 -20.96 -9.00 -15.18
CA ALA A 128 -19.91 -7.99 -15.19
C ALA A 128 -18.49 -8.59 -15.07
N ILE A 129 -18.30 -9.60 -14.21
CA ILE A 129 -17.03 -10.32 -14.09
C ILE A 129 -16.60 -10.96 -15.42
N LYS A 130 -17.56 -11.49 -16.19
CA LYS A 130 -17.29 -12.05 -17.51
C LYS A 130 -17.06 -10.99 -18.57
N ASP A 131 -17.96 -10.00 -18.63
CA ASP A 131 -17.97 -9.00 -19.69
C ASP A 131 -16.74 -8.10 -19.61
N PHE A 132 -16.31 -7.74 -18.40
CA PHE A 132 -15.07 -6.99 -18.16
C PHE A 132 -13.82 -7.88 -18.07
N ASN A 133 -13.95 -9.19 -18.20
CA ASN A 133 -12.83 -10.15 -18.05
C ASN A 133 -12.07 -10.00 -16.73
N ILE A 134 -12.78 -9.84 -15.60
CA ILE A 134 -12.18 -9.71 -14.27
C ILE A 134 -11.57 -11.07 -13.88
N GLY A 135 -10.27 -11.09 -13.59
CA GLY A 135 -9.50 -12.29 -13.22
C GLY A 135 -9.26 -12.45 -11.74
N ALA A 136 -9.12 -11.33 -11.02
CA ALA A 136 -8.86 -11.33 -9.59
C ALA A 136 -9.62 -10.20 -8.87
N LEU A 137 -9.89 -10.45 -7.59
CA LEU A 137 -10.33 -9.46 -6.61
C LEU A 137 -9.22 -9.30 -5.60
N VAL A 138 -8.74 -8.08 -5.40
CA VAL A 138 -7.87 -7.71 -4.29
C VAL A 138 -8.76 -7.22 -3.16
N VAL A 139 -8.61 -7.78 -1.98
CA VAL A 139 -9.31 -7.33 -0.77
C VAL A 139 -8.25 -6.86 0.20
N ASP A 140 -8.17 -5.57 0.39
CA ASP A 140 -7.17 -4.90 1.22
C ASP A 140 -7.74 -4.48 2.57
N GLU A 141 -6.86 -4.23 3.53
CA GLU A 141 -7.19 -3.89 4.91
C GLU A 141 -8.14 -4.92 5.55
N PHE A 142 -7.95 -6.19 5.18
CA PHE A 142 -8.81 -7.27 5.60
C PHE A 142 -8.34 -7.80 6.97
N GLY A 143 -8.95 -7.33 8.05
CA GLY A 143 -8.80 -7.94 9.37
C GLY A 143 -7.95 -7.19 10.40
N GLU A 144 -7.90 -5.88 10.39
CA GLU A 144 -7.06 -5.07 11.31
C GLU A 144 -7.69 -4.76 12.68
N THR A 145 -8.80 -5.38 13.08
CA THR A 145 -9.45 -5.01 14.35
C THR A 145 -9.49 -6.14 15.34
N GLU A 146 -8.81 -5.92 16.47
CA GLU A 146 -8.75 -6.86 17.61
C GLU A 146 -9.98 -6.87 18.54
N GLU A 147 -10.97 -5.99 18.34
CA GLU A 147 -12.16 -5.96 19.17
C GLU A 147 -13.08 -7.20 18.96
N THR A 148 -13.51 -7.80 20.03
CA THR A 148 -14.25 -9.09 20.05
C THR A 148 -15.55 -9.10 19.25
N SER A 149 -16.23 -7.96 19.12
CA SER A 149 -17.42 -7.80 18.27
C SER A 149 -17.07 -7.84 16.79
N ILE A 150 -15.94 -7.26 16.44
CA ILE A 150 -15.40 -7.16 15.10
C ILE A 150 -14.80 -8.51 14.66
N ALA A 151 -14.22 -9.28 15.54
CA ALA A 151 -13.72 -10.63 15.27
C ALA A 151 -14.82 -11.57 14.71
N ARG A 152 -16.07 -11.41 15.13
CA ARG A 152 -17.21 -12.17 14.57
C ARG A 152 -17.56 -11.72 13.16
N ILE A 153 -17.61 -10.42 12.92
CA ILE A 153 -17.86 -9.83 11.60
C ILE A 153 -16.73 -10.24 10.66
N TRP A 154 -15.51 -10.12 11.10
CA TRP A 154 -14.32 -10.51 10.39
C TRP A 154 -14.32 -12.00 9.97
N LYS A 155 -14.62 -12.92 10.88
CA LYS A 155 -14.78 -14.34 10.56
C LYS A 155 -15.86 -14.61 9.53
N LYS A 156 -16.98 -13.88 9.61
CA LYS A 156 -18.07 -13.94 8.62
C LYS A 156 -17.59 -13.44 7.25
N ASN A 157 -16.85 -12.34 7.21
CA ASN A 157 -16.29 -11.79 5.98
C ASN A 157 -15.26 -12.71 5.33
N LEU A 158 -14.41 -13.35 6.13
CA LEU A 158 -13.45 -14.32 5.64
C LEU A 158 -14.13 -15.53 4.97
N LEU A 159 -15.23 -16.01 5.55
CA LEU A 159 -16.05 -17.06 4.92
C LEU A 159 -16.76 -16.56 3.65
N SER A 160 -17.17 -15.29 3.63
CA SER A 160 -17.78 -14.66 2.45
C SER A 160 -16.77 -14.49 1.33
N ALA A 161 -15.53 -14.07 1.63
CA ALA A 161 -14.43 -13.98 0.69
C ALA A 161 -14.12 -15.36 0.04
N ARG A 162 -14.16 -16.44 0.83
CA ARG A 162 -14.08 -17.80 0.28
C ARG A 162 -15.18 -18.09 -0.75
N GLY A 163 -16.39 -17.57 -0.53
CA GLY A 163 -17.52 -17.71 -1.47
C GLY A 163 -17.24 -17.02 -2.81
N LEU A 164 -16.57 -15.88 -2.81
CA LEU A 164 -16.18 -15.14 -4.02
C LEU A 164 -15.21 -15.94 -4.90
N ALA A 165 -14.26 -16.63 -4.31
CA ALA A 165 -13.33 -17.51 -5.03
C ALA A 165 -13.94 -18.87 -5.41
N GLY A 166 -15.21 -19.10 -5.10
CA GLY A 166 -15.92 -20.36 -5.32
C GLY A 166 -16.57 -20.48 -6.71
N ARG A 167 -17.40 -21.54 -6.86
CA ARG A 167 -18.09 -21.90 -8.11
C ARG A 167 -18.87 -20.78 -8.78
N ARG A 168 -19.41 -19.85 -8.01
CA ARG A 168 -20.32 -18.85 -8.51
C ARG A 168 -19.61 -17.71 -9.26
N TRP A 169 -18.46 -17.27 -8.72
CA TRP A 169 -17.76 -16.08 -9.22
C TRP A 169 -16.57 -16.44 -10.11
N LEU A 170 -15.91 -17.56 -9.82
CA LEU A 170 -14.78 -18.10 -10.59
C LEU A 170 -13.63 -17.08 -10.77
N VAL A 171 -13.38 -16.25 -9.76
CA VAL A 171 -12.27 -15.29 -9.72
C VAL A 171 -11.19 -15.74 -8.74
N ASN A 172 -9.97 -15.30 -8.96
CA ASN A 172 -8.90 -15.46 -8.00
C ASN A 172 -9.05 -14.40 -6.91
N LEU A 173 -8.60 -14.73 -5.69
CA LEU A 173 -8.66 -13.83 -4.56
C LEU A 173 -7.25 -13.49 -4.11
N ILE A 174 -6.95 -12.20 -3.99
CA ILE A 174 -5.71 -11.68 -3.41
C ILE A 174 -6.10 -11.00 -2.11
N LEU A 175 -5.64 -11.52 -0.98
CA LEU A 175 -5.88 -10.94 0.33
C LEU A 175 -4.63 -10.17 0.76
N VAL A 176 -4.85 -8.98 1.28
CA VAL A 176 -3.79 -8.09 1.76
C VAL A 176 -4.08 -7.72 3.22
N GLY A 177 -3.04 -7.77 4.06
CA GLY A 177 -3.18 -7.45 5.48
C GLY A 177 -1.86 -7.51 6.24
N THR A 178 -1.95 -7.54 7.56
CA THR A 178 -0.79 -7.65 8.46
C THR A 178 -0.27 -9.09 8.57
N ASP A 179 0.87 -9.28 9.23
CA ASP A 179 1.41 -10.62 9.49
C ASP A 179 0.50 -11.41 10.45
N ALA A 180 -0.14 -10.77 11.43
CA ALA A 180 -1.14 -11.38 12.30
C ALA A 180 -2.35 -11.91 11.51
N PHE A 181 -2.75 -11.21 10.45
CA PHE A 181 -3.77 -11.68 9.51
C PHE A 181 -3.35 -12.97 8.79
N SER A 182 -2.07 -13.08 8.41
CA SER A 182 -1.52 -14.31 7.81
C SER A 182 -1.79 -15.53 8.69
N ASP A 183 -1.51 -15.42 9.98
CA ASP A 183 -1.67 -16.53 10.92
C ASP A 183 -3.13 -16.99 11.02
N THR A 184 -4.05 -16.04 10.98
CA THR A 184 -5.48 -16.37 10.99
C THR A 184 -5.94 -17.06 9.70
N VAL A 185 -5.48 -16.59 8.53
CA VAL A 185 -5.76 -17.24 7.24
C VAL A 185 -5.17 -18.65 7.21
N MET A 186 -3.93 -18.81 7.68
CA MET A 186 -3.24 -20.10 7.71
C MET A 186 -3.78 -21.06 8.76
N GLY A 187 -4.32 -20.55 9.87
CA GLY A 187 -5.02 -21.36 10.90
C GLY A 187 -6.34 -21.94 10.42
N ASN A 188 -6.94 -21.36 9.35
CA ASN A 188 -8.19 -21.88 8.78
C ASN A 188 -7.91 -22.85 7.62
N GLU A 189 -8.20 -24.15 7.81
CA GLU A 189 -7.91 -25.19 6.80
C GLU A 189 -8.50 -24.91 5.41
N HIS A 190 -9.71 -24.35 5.37
CA HIS A 190 -10.40 -24.05 4.12
C HIS A 190 -9.76 -22.92 3.32
N LEU A 191 -9.11 -21.96 4.01
CA LEU A 191 -8.38 -20.86 3.39
C LEU A 191 -6.94 -21.25 3.13
N ARG A 192 -6.29 -21.89 4.09
CA ARG A 192 -4.92 -22.38 3.94
C ARG A 192 -4.72 -23.13 2.63
N SER A 193 -5.62 -24.03 2.27
CA SER A 193 -5.53 -24.79 1.03
C SER A 193 -5.52 -23.93 -0.25
N ARG A 194 -6.04 -22.69 -0.20
CA ARG A 194 -6.07 -21.76 -1.34
C ARG A 194 -4.85 -20.86 -1.40
N PHE A 195 -4.33 -20.46 -0.24
CA PHE A 195 -3.33 -19.39 -0.12
C PHE A 195 -1.93 -19.91 0.22
N ALA A 196 -1.78 -21.16 0.66
CA ALA A 196 -0.51 -21.69 1.15
C ALA A 196 0.66 -21.57 0.16
N ASN A 197 0.39 -21.72 -1.14
CA ASN A 197 1.41 -21.79 -2.17
C ASN A 197 1.78 -20.44 -2.78
N ARG A 198 1.04 -19.36 -2.48
CA ARG A 198 1.28 -18.02 -3.02
C ARG A 198 1.19 -17.01 -1.89
N ARG A 199 2.32 -16.83 -1.23
CA ARG A 199 2.45 -15.86 -0.15
C ARG A 199 3.62 -14.94 -0.44
N GLN A 200 3.41 -13.66 -0.22
CA GLN A 200 4.46 -12.64 -0.27
C GLN A 200 4.40 -11.83 1.02
N SER A 201 5.49 -11.84 1.77
CA SER A 201 5.66 -10.96 2.93
C SER A 201 6.49 -9.75 2.52
N MET A 202 5.94 -8.56 2.81
CA MET A 202 6.60 -7.27 2.65
C MET A 202 7.32 -6.96 3.96
N LYS A 203 8.57 -7.36 4.04
CA LYS A 203 9.40 -7.19 5.24
C LYS A 203 9.77 -5.74 5.47
N SER A 204 10.06 -5.41 6.73
CA SER A 204 10.68 -4.13 7.11
C SER A 204 12.00 -3.92 6.41
N TRP A 205 12.32 -2.67 6.14
CA TRP A 205 13.57 -2.29 5.49
C TRP A 205 14.75 -2.38 6.45
N LEU A 206 15.85 -2.89 5.94
CA LEU A 206 17.11 -3.05 6.63
C LEU A 206 18.21 -2.36 5.82
N LEU A 207 19.33 -2.08 6.46
CA LEU A 207 20.54 -1.59 5.78
C LEU A 207 21.10 -2.70 4.88
N ASN A 208 20.79 -2.63 3.60
CA ASN A 208 21.20 -3.60 2.59
C ASN A 208 21.18 -3.00 1.18
N ALA A 209 21.57 -3.79 0.18
CA ALA A 209 21.59 -3.38 -1.22
C ALA A 209 20.20 -3.03 -1.79
N ASP A 210 19.12 -3.64 -1.31
CA ASP A 210 17.76 -3.34 -1.77
C ASP A 210 17.34 -1.93 -1.35
N LEU A 211 17.67 -1.52 -0.11
CA LEU A 211 17.44 -0.14 0.36
C LEU A 211 18.29 0.86 -0.45
N ALA A 212 19.59 0.57 -0.61
CA ALA A 212 20.47 1.44 -1.39
C ALA A 212 19.97 1.63 -2.83
N GLY A 213 19.51 0.56 -3.46
CA GLY A 213 18.93 0.61 -4.81
C GLY A 213 17.63 1.41 -4.87
N LEU A 214 16.74 1.24 -3.88
CA LEU A 214 15.50 2.00 -3.79
C LEU A 214 15.78 3.50 -3.62
N ILE A 215 16.66 3.88 -2.69
CA ILE A 215 17.00 5.29 -2.42
C ILE A 215 17.73 5.91 -3.61
N ALA A 216 18.61 5.17 -4.28
CA ALA A 216 19.25 5.65 -5.52
C ALA A 216 18.21 5.93 -6.63
N ALA A 217 17.21 5.07 -6.78
CA ALA A 217 16.14 5.28 -7.74
C ALA A 217 15.25 6.48 -7.37
N TYR A 218 14.94 6.67 -6.08
CA TYR A 218 14.22 7.87 -5.63
C TYR A 218 15.04 9.14 -5.84
N GLU A 219 16.36 9.12 -5.56
CA GLU A 219 17.25 10.27 -5.82
C GLU A 219 17.23 10.68 -7.28
N SER A 220 17.17 9.74 -8.21
CA SER A 220 17.07 10.05 -9.65
C SER A 220 15.80 10.81 -10.03
N CYS A 221 14.79 10.77 -9.16
CA CYS A 221 13.54 11.48 -9.30
C CYS A 221 13.49 12.80 -8.53
N MET A 222 14.52 13.15 -7.76
CA MET A 222 14.58 14.40 -7.00
C MET A 222 15.25 15.51 -7.81
N PRO A 223 14.59 16.68 -8.00
CA PRO A 223 15.10 17.75 -8.89
C PRO A 223 16.19 18.60 -8.21
N MET A 224 17.30 17.96 -7.82
CA MET A 224 18.46 18.59 -7.22
C MET A 224 19.53 18.85 -8.29
N LYS A 225 20.23 19.98 -8.18
CA LYS A 225 21.30 20.34 -9.14
C LYS A 225 22.67 19.77 -8.77
N GLN A 226 22.83 19.37 -7.53
CA GLN A 226 24.05 18.73 -7.04
C GLN A 226 23.76 17.29 -6.62
N HIS A 227 24.78 16.47 -6.68
CA HIS A 227 24.67 15.07 -6.32
C HIS A 227 24.71 14.89 -4.78
N SER A 228 23.73 14.18 -4.24
CA SER A 228 23.70 13.75 -2.86
C SER A 228 24.31 12.36 -2.71
N ALA A 229 25.10 12.14 -1.66
CA ALA A 229 25.73 10.83 -1.40
C ALA A 229 24.78 9.86 -0.66
N VAL A 230 23.56 9.72 -1.17
CA VAL A 230 22.43 9.04 -0.49
C VAL A 230 22.58 7.52 -0.35
N THR A 231 23.53 6.91 -1.06
CA THR A 231 23.76 5.45 -1.03
C THR A 231 24.87 5.04 -0.07
N THR A 232 25.45 5.97 0.67
CA THR A 232 26.45 5.64 1.70
C THR A 232 25.80 4.96 2.91
N ASP A 233 26.49 4.03 3.53
CA ASP A 233 25.99 3.33 4.72
C ASP A 233 25.64 4.29 5.85
N SER A 234 26.39 5.40 6.00
CA SER A 234 26.12 6.43 6.99
C SER A 234 24.80 7.16 6.72
N PHE A 235 24.55 7.56 5.48
CA PHE A 235 23.27 8.21 5.09
C PHE A 235 22.09 7.26 5.25
N LEU A 236 22.21 6.03 4.74
CA LEU A 236 21.14 5.02 4.83
C LEU A 236 20.85 4.64 6.28
N SER A 237 21.87 4.57 7.15
CA SER A 237 21.70 4.33 8.58
C SER A 237 20.97 5.48 9.25
N ALA A 238 21.32 6.73 8.95
CA ALA A 238 20.64 7.91 9.46
C ALA A 238 19.18 7.96 8.99
N LEU A 239 18.93 7.69 7.71
CA LEU A 239 17.58 7.64 7.15
C LEU A 239 16.72 6.58 7.85
N LEU A 240 17.23 5.36 8.03
CA LEU A 240 16.52 4.32 8.77
C LEU A 240 16.25 4.74 10.22
N GLN A 241 17.25 5.28 10.92
CA GLN A 241 17.13 5.67 12.32
C GLN A 241 16.02 6.73 12.53
N HIS A 242 15.95 7.72 11.65
CA HIS A 242 14.94 8.79 11.73
C HIS A 242 13.57 8.38 11.17
N SER A 243 13.48 7.24 10.50
CA SER A 243 12.23 6.65 9.99
C SER A 243 11.67 5.53 10.87
N LEU A 244 12.22 5.33 12.08
CA LEU A 244 11.74 4.34 13.02
C LEU A 244 10.46 4.83 13.71
N ALA A 245 9.42 4.00 13.68
CA ALA A 245 8.24 4.18 14.50
C ALA A 245 8.01 2.90 15.32
N PRO A 246 7.69 3.02 16.61
CA PRO A 246 7.27 1.87 17.39
C PRO A 246 5.92 1.38 16.84
N PRO A 247 5.76 0.10 16.48
CA PRO A 247 4.45 -0.46 16.20
C PRO A 247 3.61 -0.42 17.49
N GLU A 248 2.31 -0.20 17.37
CA GLU A 248 1.41 -0.23 18.51
C GLU A 248 1.57 -1.54 19.29
N GLY A 249 1.89 -1.42 20.59
CA GLY A 249 2.07 -2.57 21.48
C GLY A 249 3.39 -3.32 21.37
N SER A 250 4.40 -2.79 20.68
CA SER A 250 5.73 -3.40 20.57
C SER A 250 6.84 -2.40 20.94
N ASP A 251 7.85 -2.87 21.67
CA ASP A 251 9.06 -2.08 21.99
C ASP A 251 10.07 -2.04 20.82
N ALA A 252 9.84 -2.82 19.77
CA ALA A 252 10.74 -2.88 18.62
C ALA A 252 10.32 -1.87 17.55
N ALA A 253 11.08 -0.78 17.42
CA ALA A 253 10.89 0.19 16.35
C ALA A 253 11.22 -0.41 14.98
N VAL A 254 10.36 -0.16 13.99
CA VAL A 254 10.46 -0.70 12.64
C VAL A 254 10.45 0.43 11.63
N ALA A 255 11.37 0.41 10.67
CA ALA A 255 11.37 1.36 9.57
C ALA A 255 10.33 0.93 8.52
N SER A 256 9.27 1.72 8.36
CA SER A 256 8.28 1.49 7.31
C SER A 256 8.68 2.20 6.02
N LEU A 257 8.29 1.62 4.87
CA LEU A 257 8.56 2.23 3.57
C LEU A 257 7.98 3.65 3.48
N ARG A 258 6.77 3.86 4.01
CA ARG A 258 6.12 5.17 4.03
C ARG A 258 7.00 6.20 4.73
N LEU A 259 7.45 5.92 5.95
CA LEU A 259 8.25 6.86 6.73
C LEU A 259 9.62 7.13 6.09
N ILE A 260 10.24 6.11 5.49
CA ILE A 260 11.50 6.27 4.76
C ILE A 260 11.32 7.25 3.59
N ILE A 261 10.30 7.04 2.77
CA ILE A 261 10.06 7.86 1.59
C ILE A 261 9.58 9.27 1.95
N ASP A 262 8.70 9.39 2.95
CA ASP A 262 8.21 10.69 3.43
C ASP A 262 9.38 11.55 3.96
N LEU A 263 10.24 10.98 4.80
CA LEU A 263 11.41 11.69 5.31
C LEU A 263 12.40 12.05 4.18
N PHE A 264 12.62 11.12 3.24
CA PHE A 264 13.52 11.36 2.12
C PHE A 264 13.03 12.50 1.21
N ALA A 265 11.76 12.50 0.85
CA ALA A 265 11.15 13.54 0.04
C ALA A 265 11.15 14.91 0.77
N GLU A 266 10.79 14.92 2.06
CA GLU A 266 10.80 16.12 2.89
C GLU A 266 12.22 16.68 3.08
N ALA A 267 13.24 15.85 3.20
CA ALA A 267 14.62 16.32 3.28
C ALA A 267 15.05 17.06 2.01
N HIS A 268 14.65 16.58 0.84
CA HIS A 268 14.92 17.27 -0.43
C HIS A 268 14.14 18.58 -0.54
N ARG A 269 12.87 18.57 -0.14
CA ARG A 269 12.06 19.78 -0.07
C ARG A 269 12.65 20.82 0.88
N TYR A 270 13.04 20.39 2.07
CA TYR A 270 13.66 21.24 3.09
C TYR A 270 14.96 21.86 2.58
N ALA A 271 15.86 21.04 1.99
CA ALA A 271 17.12 21.50 1.43
C ALA A 271 16.89 22.64 0.39
N LEU A 272 16.00 22.43 -0.57
CA LEU A 272 15.70 23.41 -1.62
C LEU A 272 15.15 24.73 -1.05
N LEU A 273 14.26 24.67 -0.05
CA LEU A 273 13.70 25.85 0.61
C LEU A 273 14.74 26.63 1.42
N HIS A 274 15.82 25.98 1.85
CA HIS A 274 16.95 26.61 2.56
C HIS A 274 18.15 26.90 1.64
N GLY A 275 17.95 26.84 0.32
CA GLY A 275 18.99 27.19 -0.66
C GLY A 275 20.09 26.15 -0.85
N GLN A 276 19.86 24.91 -0.40
CA GLN A 276 20.77 23.78 -0.62
C GLN A 276 20.33 22.98 -1.86
N GLU A 277 21.28 22.54 -2.64
CA GLU A 277 21.05 21.79 -3.87
C GLU A 277 21.47 20.31 -3.76
N TYR A 278 21.64 19.83 -2.55
CA TYR A 278 21.96 18.43 -2.19
C TYR A 278 21.40 18.10 -0.80
N VAL A 279 21.31 16.82 -0.49
CA VAL A 279 20.91 16.30 0.83
C VAL A 279 22.05 15.50 1.45
N ASP A 280 22.27 15.70 2.74
CA ASP A 280 23.22 14.96 3.56
C ASP A 280 22.58 14.49 4.89
N GLU A 281 23.36 13.87 5.75
CA GLU A 281 22.89 13.38 7.05
C GLU A 281 22.43 14.51 7.99
N ASN A 282 23.03 15.71 7.89
CA ASN A 282 22.60 16.86 8.68
C ASN A 282 21.24 17.33 8.21
N THR A 283 21.02 17.40 6.90
CA THR A 283 19.73 17.73 6.30
C THR A 283 18.64 16.77 6.77
N LEU A 284 18.90 15.45 6.83
CA LEU A 284 17.95 14.46 7.36
C LEU A 284 17.61 14.74 8.81
N ARG A 285 18.60 15.02 9.65
CA ARG A 285 18.43 15.31 11.07
C ARG A 285 17.60 16.59 11.28
N ASP A 286 17.95 17.65 10.56
CA ASP A 286 17.29 18.94 10.67
C ASP A 286 15.84 18.84 10.20
N THR A 287 15.60 18.12 9.10
CA THR A 287 14.25 17.82 8.59
C THR A 287 13.43 17.05 9.61
N HIS A 288 13.97 15.98 10.17
CA HIS A 288 13.28 15.18 11.19
C HIS A 288 12.95 16.03 12.42
N SER A 289 13.87 16.89 12.87
CA SER A 289 13.65 17.81 13.99
C SER A 289 12.58 18.86 13.65
N TYR A 290 12.57 19.37 12.43
CA TYR A 290 11.56 20.30 11.93
C TYR A 290 10.17 19.65 11.91
N MET A 291 10.04 18.45 11.35
CA MET A 291 8.77 17.71 11.31
C MET A 291 8.25 17.40 12.72
N SER A 292 9.13 16.97 13.63
CA SER A 292 8.77 16.64 15.00
C SER A 292 8.34 17.84 15.83
N ASN A 293 8.94 19.01 15.62
CA ASN A 293 8.64 20.25 16.34
C ASN A 293 7.47 21.04 15.74
N SER A 294 7.14 20.83 14.47
CA SER A 294 6.03 21.52 13.81
C SER A 294 4.68 20.83 14.04
N MET A 295 4.65 19.64 14.65
CA MET A 295 3.41 19.12 15.22
C MET A 295 3.06 19.95 16.46
N PRO A 296 1.97 20.76 16.43
CA PRO A 296 1.50 21.36 17.67
C PRO A 296 1.15 20.20 18.59
N THR A 297 1.74 20.19 19.80
CA THR A 297 1.22 19.39 20.91
C THR A 297 -0.20 19.84 21.13
N VAL A 298 -1.17 19.19 20.49
CA VAL A 298 -2.58 19.39 20.79
C VAL A 298 -2.78 18.78 22.17
N GLU A 299 -2.67 19.63 23.21
CA GLU A 299 -3.14 19.27 24.54
C GLU A 299 -4.66 19.11 24.44
N TRP A 300 -5.10 17.88 24.28
CA TRP A 300 -6.52 17.48 24.24
C TRP A 300 -7.28 17.83 25.52
N GLY A 301 -6.61 18.47 26.51
CA GLY A 301 -7.19 18.89 27.79
C GLY A 301 -7.97 20.21 27.80
N SER A 302 -8.01 21.00 26.73
CA SER A 302 -8.59 22.36 26.75
C SER A 302 -9.77 22.61 25.82
N LEU A 303 -10.32 21.60 25.16
CA LEU A 303 -11.60 21.69 24.44
C LEU A 303 -12.76 21.69 25.48
N LYS A 304 -13.07 22.83 26.06
CA LYS A 304 -14.39 23.06 26.66
C LYS A 304 -15.43 22.96 25.56
N VAL A 305 -16.20 21.88 25.58
CA VAL A 305 -17.43 21.79 24.81
C VAL A 305 -18.37 22.88 25.33
N LEU A 306 -18.51 23.97 24.58
CA LEU A 306 -19.63 24.87 24.75
C LEU A 306 -20.89 24.13 24.28
N VAL A 307 -21.59 23.55 25.22
CA VAL A 307 -22.99 23.13 25.00
C VAL A 307 -23.81 24.41 25.08
N ASP A 308 -24.19 24.96 23.94
CA ASP A 308 -25.19 26.01 23.90
C ASP A 308 -26.53 25.42 24.34
N SER A 309 -27.00 25.93 25.46
CA SER A 309 -28.35 25.84 25.92
C SER A 309 -29.19 26.86 25.13
N GLU A 310 -30.05 26.41 24.24
CA GLU A 310 -31.38 26.98 24.01
C GLU A 310 -32.26 25.93 23.29
#